data_8c490b691aaa6a2aac190b2bb588db2d
#
_entry.id   8c490b691aaa6a2aac190b2bb588db2d
#
_cell.length_a   1.000
_cell.length_b   1.000
_cell.length_c   1.000
_cell.angle_alpha   90.00
_cell.angle_beta   90.00
_cell.angle_gamma   90.00
#
_symmetry.space_group_name_H-M   'P 1'
#
loop_
_entity.id
_entity.type
_entity.pdbx_description
1 polymer ?
#
loop_
_entity_poly.entity_id
_entity_poly.type
_entity_poly.pdbx_seq_one_letter_code
_entity_poly.pdbx_strand_id
1 'polypeptide(L)'
;MSILIKGALLDGAVTDVYIEKKEIRQVGTDLQVQADQVIDGRRKALIPGFVNAHTHAAMTLFRGFGDDMPLMPWLEQKIWPNEAKLTREDVYWGTKLACLEMIKSGTTTFFDMYHKFRATADAVEEMGLRALPVSYTHLTLPTILLV
;
A
#
# COMPACT_ATOMS: atom_id res chain seq x y z
N MET A 1 10.43 -6.00 -19.06
CA MET A 1 9.01 -6.38 -19.13
C MET A 1 8.22 -5.16 -19.56
N SER A 2 7.36 -5.35 -20.54
CA SER A 2 6.48 -4.32 -21.10
C SER A 2 5.03 -4.80 -21.07
N ILE A 3 4.09 -3.86 -20.95
CA ILE A 3 2.66 -4.12 -20.88
C ILE A 3 1.94 -3.16 -21.81
N LEU A 4 1.03 -3.69 -22.62
CA LEU A 4 0.10 -2.90 -23.43
C LEU A 4 -1.32 -3.13 -22.90
N ILE A 5 -1.97 -2.09 -22.40
CA ILE A 5 -3.39 -2.09 -22.02
C ILE A 5 -4.18 -1.55 -23.21
N LYS A 6 -5.08 -2.34 -23.79
CA LYS A 6 -5.85 -1.95 -24.99
C LYS A 6 -7.30 -1.60 -24.65
N GLY A 7 -7.73 -0.44 -25.11
CA GLY A 7 -9.12 -0.02 -25.10
C GLY A 7 -9.70 0.24 -23.71
N ALA A 8 -8.89 0.69 -22.75
CA ALA A 8 -9.35 1.11 -21.43
C ALA A 8 -9.94 2.53 -21.45
N LEU A 9 -10.90 2.80 -20.58
CA LEU A 9 -11.39 4.15 -20.34
C LEU A 9 -10.38 4.90 -19.47
N LEU A 10 -9.75 5.94 -20.01
CA LEU A 10 -8.83 6.83 -19.30
C LEU A 10 -9.32 8.27 -19.49
N ASP A 11 -9.61 8.98 -18.40
CA ASP A 11 -10.06 10.38 -18.41
C ASP A 11 -11.22 10.66 -19.38
N GLY A 12 -12.17 9.71 -19.46
CA GLY A 12 -13.35 9.84 -20.31
C GLY A 12 -13.18 9.40 -21.77
N ALA A 13 -11.98 8.99 -22.19
CA ALA A 13 -11.68 8.51 -23.53
C ALA A 13 -11.25 7.04 -23.54
N VAL A 14 -11.64 6.31 -24.59
CA VAL A 14 -11.13 4.95 -24.82
C VAL A 14 -9.72 5.05 -25.38
N THR A 15 -8.76 4.47 -24.69
CA THR A 15 -7.33 4.71 -24.90
C THR A 15 -6.54 3.44 -24.69
N ASP A 16 -5.45 3.29 -25.43
CA ASP A 16 -4.41 2.30 -25.18
C ASP A 16 -3.28 2.93 -24.37
N VAL A 17 -2.68 2.15 -23.47
CA VAL A 17 -1.55 2.59 -22.65
C VAL A 17 -0.43 1.57 -22.74
N TYR A 18 0.74 2.03 -23.19
CA TYR A 18 1.95 1.22 -23.25
C TYR A 18 2.90 1.59 -22.10
N ILE A 19 3.28 0.56 -21.34
CA ILE A 19 4.15 0.65 -20.17
C ILE A 19 5.40 -0.17 -20.45
N GLU A 20 6.55 0.43 -20.23
CA GLU A 20 7.83 -0.28 -20.31
C GLU A 20 8.60 -0.10 -18.99
N LYS A 21 8.99 -1.22 -18.39
CA LYS A 21 9.60 -1.23 -17.05
C LYS A 21 8.68 -0.59 -16.01
N LYS A 22 9.02 0.62 -15.56
CA LYS A 22 8.28 1.37 -14.51
C LYS A 22 7.64 2.65 -15.04
N GLU A 23 7.60 2.83 -16.37
CA GLU A 23 7.18 4.10 -16.97
C GLU A 23 6.10 3.90 -18.02
N ILE A 24 5.12 4.79 -18.03
CA ILE A 24 4.17 4.93 -19.11
C ILE A 24 4.92 5.60 -20.27
N ARG A 25 5.08 4.90 -21.39
CA ARG A 25 5.82 5.37 -22.56
C ARG A 25 4.94 6.01 -23.60
N GLN A 26 3.74 5.45 -23.80
CA GLN A 26 2.80 5.97 -24.79
C GLN A 26 1.37 5.85 -24.27
N VAL A 27 0.57 6.84 -24.62
CA VAL A 27 -0.87 6.87 -24.42
C VAL A 27 -1.49 7.34 -25.74
N GLY A 28 -2.45 6.60 -26.26
CA GLY A 28 -3.08 6.93 -27.55
C GLY A 28 -4.09 5.89 -27.96
N THR A 29 -4.67 6.08 -29.12
CA THR A 29 -5.61 5.13 -29.71
C THR A 29 -4.90 4.21 -30.71
N ASP A 30 -5.26 2.93 -30.71
CA ASP A 30 -4.77 1.91 -31.64
C ASP A 30 -3.23 1.84 -31.74
N LEU A 31 -2.57 1.79 -30.58
CA LEU A 31 -1.11 1.69 -30.53
C LEU A 31 -0.62 0.39 -31.19
N GLN A 32 0.29 0.53 -32.15
CA GLN A 32 0.94 -0.56 -32.89
C GLN A 32 2.31 -0.88 -32.28
N VAL A 33 2.32 -1.32 -31.03
CA VAL A 33 3.55 -1.66 -30.31
C VAL A 33 3.53 -3.14 -29.88
N GLN A 34 4.70 -3.78 -29.88
CA GLN A 34 4.87 -5.10 -29.30
C GLN A 34 5.10 -4.97 -27.78
N ALA A 35 4.45 -5.82 -27.02
CA ALA A 35 4.60 -5.87 -25.56
C ALA A 35 4.71 -7.33 -25.10
N ASP A 36 5.42 -7.54 -23.97
CA ASP A 36 5.54 -8.87 -23.37
C ASP A 36 4.18 -9.37 -22.87
N GLN A 37 3.30 -8.46 -22.47
CA GLN A 37 1.96 -8.76 -22.02
C GLN A 37 0.95 -7.76 -22.60
N VAL A 38 -0.18 -8.28 -23.08
CA VAL A 38 -1.31 -7.46 -23.54
C VAL A 38 -2.51 -7.69 -22.60
N ILE A 39 -3.06 -6.60 -22.08
CA ILE A 39 -4.23 -6.61 -21.19
C ILE A 39 -5.43 -6.05 -21.97
N ASP A 40 -6.51 -6.82 -22.05
CA ASP A 40 -7.79 -6.33 -22.56
C ASP A 40 -8.42 -5.36 -21.56
N GLY A 41 -8.38 -4.07 -21.89
CA GLY A 41 -8.95 -2.97 -21.11
C GLY A 41 -10.40 -2.64 -21.45
N ARG A 42 -11.01 -3.29 -22.45
CA ARG A 42 -12.38 -3.00 -22.86
C ARG A 42 -13.36 -3.17 -21.67
N ARG A 43 -14.22 -2.19 -21.47
CA ARG A 43 -15.16 -2.09 -20.35
C ARG A 43 -14.48 -1.99 -18.96
N LYS A 44 -13.23 -1.55 -18.93
CA LYS A 44 -12.49 -1.27 -17.70
C LYS A 44 -12.03 0.20 -17.72
N ALA A 45 -11.98 0.80 -16.55
CA ALA A 45 -11.36 2.10 -16.37
C ALA A 45 -9.92 1.95 -15.86
N LEU A 46 -9.02 2.74 -16.41
CA LEU A 46 -7.68 2.91 -15.91
C LEU A 46 -7.66 4.17 -15.04
N ILE A 47 -7.34 4.01 -13.79
CA ILE A 47 -7.29 5.08 -12.78
C ILE A 47 -5.93 5.08 -12.09
N PRO A 48 -5.49 6.21 -11.51
CA PRO A 48 -4.34 6.21 -10.62
C PRO A 48 -4.52 5.22 -9.47
N GLY A 49 -3.43 4.59 -9.05
CA GLY A 49 -3.45 3.73 -7.87
C GLY A 49 -3.83 4.51 -6.60
N PHE A 50 -4.52 3.86 -5.68
CA PHE A 50 -4.92 4.49 -4.43
C PHE A 50 -3.73 4.85 -3.55
N VAL A 51 -3.90 5.92 -2.78
CA VAL A 51 -2.98 6.34 -1.74
C VAL A 51 -3.62 6.14 -0.38
N ASN A 52 -3.03 5.30 0.45
CA ASN A 52 -3.44 5.12 1.84
C ASN A 52 -2.64 6.10 2.72
N ALA A 53 -3.28 7.17 3.16
CA ALA A 53 -2.63 8.24 3.92
C ALA A 53 -2.48 7.95 5.41
N HIS A 54 -3.02 6.83 5.92
CA HIS A 54 -2.91 6.44 7.33
C HIS A 54 -2.94 4.92 7.46
N THR A 55 -1.83 4.33 7.92
CA THR A 55 -1.78 2.90 8.22
C THR A 55 -0.73 2.57 9.29
N HIS A 56 -0.91 1.41 9.89
CA HIS A 56 0.03 0.71 10.75
C HIS A 56 0.23 -0.67 10.14
N ALA A 57 1.00 -0.73 9.06
CA ALA A 57 1.03 -1.88 8.14
C ALA A 57 1.30 -3.21 8.85
N ALA A 58 2.25 -3.26 9.80
CA ALA A 58 2.55 -4.49 10.52
C ALA A 58 1.43 -4.97 11.45
N MET A 59 0.44 -4.11 11.77
CA MET A 59 -0.71 -4.51 12.59
C MET A 59 -1.66 -5.49 11.91
N THR A 60 -1.42 -5.86 10.66
CA THR A 60 -2.07 -7.04 10.05
C THR A 60 -1.95 -8.29 10.92
N LEU A 61 -0.87 -8.41 11.71
CA LEU A 61 -0.67 -9.49 12.67
C LEU A 61 -1.67 -9.48 13.83
N PHE A 62 -2.30 -8.34 14.10
CA PHE A 62 -3.26 -8.17 15.20
C PHE A 62 -4.70 -8.09 14.73
N ARG A 63 -4.99 -8.50 13.52
CA ARG A 63 -6.34 -8.47 12.95
C ARG A 63 -7.30 -9.30 13.81
N GLY A 64 -8.44 -8.68 14.19
CA GLY A 64 -9.43 -9.32 15.07
C GLY A 64 -9.00 -9.48 16.52
N PHE A 65 -7.85 -8.88 16.92
CA PHE A 65 -7.34 -9.02 18.26
C PHE A 65 -7.91 -7.94 19.19
N GLY A 66 -8.97 -8.30 19.93
CA GLY A 66 -9.64 -7.43 20.87
C GLY A 66 -10.72 -6.56 20.24
N ASP A 67 -11.55 -7.15 19.38
CA ASP A 67 -12.74 -6.51 18.82
C ASP A 67 -13.70 -6.08 19.94
N ASP A 68 -14.53 -5.07 19.64
CA ASP A 68 -15.56 -4.50 20.52
C ASP A 68 -15.02 -3.88 21.84
N MET A 69 -13.76 -3.43 21.84
CA MET A 69 -13.17 -2.72 22.97
C MET A 69 -13.12 -1.21 22.71
N PRO A 70 -13.32 -0.36 23.74
CA PRO A 70 -12.98 1.06 23.64
C PRO A 70 -11.50 1.25 23.34
N LEU A 71 -11.13 2.34 22.65
CA LEU A 71 -9.79 2.58 22.14
C LEU A 71 -8.69 2.44 23.19
N MET A 72 -8.80 3.15 24.31
CA MET A 72 -7.73 3.14 25.32
C MET A 72 -7.56 1.76 25.99
N PRO A 73 -8.62 1.09 26.47
CA PRO A 73 -8.51 -0.29 26.95
C PRO A 73 -7.95 -1.26 25.90
N TRP A 74 -8.30 -1.10 24.63
CA TRP A 74 -7.76 -1.91 23.54
C TRP A 74 -6.26 -1.69 23.38
N LEU A 75 -5.81 -0.44 23.35
CA LEU A 75 -4.38 -0.11 23.27
C LEU A 75 -3.59 -0.64 24.48
N GLU A 76 -4.03 -0.32 25.69
CA GLU A 76 -3.29 -0.60 26.93
C GLU A 76 -3.25 -2.09 27.27
N GLN A 77 -4.33 -2.82 27.03
CA GLN A 77 -4.48 -4.20 27.46
C GLN A 77 -4.15 -5.21 26.37
N LYS A 78 -4.27 -4.82 25.10
CA LYS A 78 -4.09 -5.72 23.96
C LYS A 78 -2.92 -5.33 23.08
N ILE A 79 -2.91 -4.11 22.56
CA ILE A 79 -1.96 -3.76 21.50
C ILE A 79 -0.56 -3.52 22.06
N TRP A 80 -0.36 -2.52 22.91
CA TRP A 80 0.96 -2.14 23.39
C TRP A 80 1.74 -3.27 24.06
N PRO A 81 1.14 -4.12 24.93
CA PRO A 81 1.86 -5.26 25.53
C PRO A 81 2.31 -6.31 24.49
N ASN A 82 1.63 -6.42 23.36
CA ASN A 82 1.98 -7.37 22.31
C ASN A 82 2.91 -6.75 21.26
N GLU A 83 2.71 -5.48 20.91
CA GLU A 83 3.65 -4.73 20.07
C GLU A 83 5.06 -4.68 20.67
N ALA A 84 5.17 -4.54 21.98
CA ALA A 84 6.46 -4.57 22.68
C ALA A 84 7.24 -5.88 22.47
N LYS A 85 6.56 -6.97 22.13
CA LYS A 85 7.17 -8.28 21.88
C LYS A 85 7.59 -8.48 20.42
N LEU A 86 7.05 -7.68 19.50
CA LEU A 86 7.35 -7.83 18.08
C LEU A 86 8.83 -7.64 17.81
N THR A 87 9.40 -8.59 17.09
CA THR A 87 10.75 -8.50 16.54
C THR A 87 10.78 -7.66 15.26
N ARG A 88 11.97 -7.40 14.75
CA ARG A 88 12.13 -6.79 13.42
C ARG A 88 11.54 -7.70 12.32
N GLU A 89 11.70 -9.01 12.48
CA GLU A 89 11.20 -10.00 11.53
C GLU A 89 9.67 -10.04 11.50
N ASP A 90 9.01 -9.97 12.67
CA ASP A 90 7.55 -9.90 12.73
C ASP A 90 7.01 -8.67 12.00
N VAL A 91 7.61 -7.49 12.24
CA VAL A 91 7.22 -6.25 11.55
C VAL A 91 7.43 -6.36 10.04
N TYR A 92 8.52 -6.98 9.59
CA TYR A 92 8.77 -7.23 8.18
C TYR A 92 7.67 -8.10 7.55
N TRP A 93 7.35 -9.24 8.13
CA TRP A 93 6.34 -10.15 7.59
C TRP A 93 4.92 -9.58 7.67
N GLY A 94 4.57 -8.92 8.77
CA GLY A 94 3.29 -8.22 8.90
C GLY A 94 3.13 -7.13 7.83
N THR A 95 4.19 -6.37 7.57
CA THR A 95 4.21 -5.36 6.49
C THR A 95 4.08 -6.00 5.11
N LYS A 96 4.75 -7.14 4.85
CA LYS A 96 4.60 -7.85 3.56
C LYS A 96 3.16 -8.30 3.33
N LEU A 97 2.48 -8.79 4.36
CA LEU A 97 1.07 -9.14 4.27
C LEU A 97 0.22 -7.90 3.93
N ALA A 98 0.44 -6.77 4.61
CA ALA A 98 -0.23 -5.52 4.29
C ALA A 98 0.02 -5.09 2.84
N CYS A 99 1.28 -5.14 2.37
CA CYS A 99 1.63 -4.81 1.00
C CYS A 99 0.91 -5.70 -0.02
N LEU A 100 0.82 -7.01 0.24
CA LEU A 100 0.08 -7.93 -0.62
C LEU A 100 -1.40 -7.55 -0.72
N GLU A 101 -2.03 -7.22 0.39
CA GLU A 101 -3.44 -6.79 0.43
C GLU A 101 -3.62 -5.44 -0.29
N MET A 102 -2.71 -4.51 -0.10
CA MET A 102 -2.70 -3.22 -0.80
C MET A 102 -2.58 -3.39 -2.32
N ILE A 103 -1.66 -4.24 -2.79
CA ILE A 103 -1.52 -4.55 -4.22
C ILE A 103 -2.82 -5.11 -4.78
N LYS A 104 -3.43 -6.07 -4.08
CA LYS A 104 -4.69 -6.70 -4.51
C LYS A 104 -5.88 -5.75 -4.50
N SER A 105 -5.86 -4.70 -3.70
CA SER A 105 -6.90 -3.68 -3.62
C SER A 105 -6.62 -2.43 -4.46
N GLY A 106 -5.46 -2.37 -5.15
CA GLY A 106 -5.10 -1.24 -6.00
C GLY A 106 -4.42 -0.07 -5.29
N THR A 107 -4.04 -0.23 -4.02
CA THR A 107 -3.23 0.75 -3.30
C THR A 107 -1.77 0.63 -3.74
N THR A 108 -1.19 1.72 -4.19
CA THR A 108 0.19 1.78 -4.71
C THR A 108 1.14 2.56 -3.84
N THR A 109 0.60 3.36 -2.94
CA THR A 109 1.39 4.24 -2.06
C THR A 109 0.72 4.28 -0.69
N PHE A 110 1.51 4.28 0.39
CA PHE A 110 0.96 4.43 1.72
C PHE A 110 1.88 5.20 2.66
N PHE A 111 1.25 5.83 3.66
CA PHE A 111 1.92 6.48 4.77
C PHE A 111 1.81 5.56 5.98
N ASP A 112 2.95 5.12 6.52
CA ASP A 112 3.00 4.20 7.64
C ASP A 112 3.60 4.85 8.88
N MET A 113 2.90 4.71 9.99
CA MET A 113 3.39 5.12 11.31
C MET A 113 3.54 3.89 12.19
N TYR A 114 4.77 3.38 12.28
CA TYR A 114 5.03 2.20 13.10
C TYR A 114 6.48 2.16 13.63
N HIS A 115 6.70 1.37 14.67
CA HIS A 115 8.05 1.15 15.17
C HIS A 115 8.82 0.19 14.26
N LYS A 116 10.15 0.18 14.42
CA LYS A 116 11.04 -0.63 13.56
C LYS A 116 10.87 -0.31 12.07
N PHE A 117 10.62 0.95 11.73
CA PHE A 117 10.32 1.44 10.39
C PHE A 117 11.28 0.95 9.29
N ARG A 118 12.52 0.57 9.64
CA ARG A 118 13.46 -0.03 8.68
C ARG A 118 12.98 -1.38 8.17
N ALA A 119 12.33 -2.18 9.03
CA ALA A 119 11.74 -3.44 8.60
C ALA A 119 10.56 -3.21 7.64
N THR A 120 9.76 -2.18 7.90
CA THR A 120 8.72 -1.72 6.96
C THR A 120 9.34 -1.31 5.62
N ALA A 121 10.41 -0.51 5.64
CA ALA A 121 11.08 -0.06 4.41
C ALA A 121 11.60 -1.24 3.57
N ASP A 122 12.28 -2.21 4.20
CA ASP A 122 12.81 -3.39 3.53
C ASP A 122 11.67 -4.20 2.86
N ALA A 123 10.56 -4.39 3.56
CA ALA A 123 9.39 -5.10 3.03
C ALA A 123 8.76 -4.36 1.84
N VAL A 124 8.62 -3.03 1.95
CA VAL A 124 8.05 -2.19 0.88
C VAL A 124 8.92 -2.21 -0.37
N GLU A 125 10.24 -2.12 -0.22
CA GLU A 125 11.17 -2.17 -1.35
C GLU A 125 11.05 -3.50 -2.10
N GLU A 126 11.03 -4.60 -1.38
CA GLU A 126 10.90 -5.94 -1.97
C GLU A 126 9.53 -6.14 -2.65
N MET A 127 8.46 -5.63 -2.04
CA MET A 127 7.09 -5.75 -2.59
C MET A 127 6.80 -4.76 -3.72
N GLY A 128 7.68 -3.77 -3.94
CA GLY A 128 7.58 -2.83 -5.05
C GLY A 128 6.51 -1.76 -4.91
N LEU A 129 6.06 -1.46 -3.69
CA LEU A 129 5.18 -0.32 -3.41
C LEU A 129 5.99 0.95 -3.13
N ARG A 130 5.29 2.06 -3.00
CA ARG A 130 5.82 3.30 -2.46
C ARG A 130 5.28 3.50 -1.05
N ALA A 131 6.15 3.86 -0.11
CA ALA A 131 5.73 4.19 1.23
C ALA A 131 6.54 5.36 1.79
N LEU A 132 5.93 6.06 2.74
CA LEU A 132 6.59 6.98 3.63
C LEU A 132 6.53 6.39 5.05
N PRO A 133 7.49 5.54 5.42
CA PRO A 133 7.53 4.98 6.76
C PRO A 133 8.13 6.00 7.74
N VAL A 134 7.41 6.31 8.79
CA VAL A 134 7.87 7.21 9.85
C VAL A 134 7.93 6.50 11.19
N SER A 135 8.90 6.90 12.01
CA SER A 135 8.97 6.43 13.38
C SER A 135 7.82 7.02 14.20
N TYR A 136 7.31 6.23 15.11
CA TYR A 136 6.26 6.63 16.04
C TYR A 136 6.78 7.72 16.99
N THR A 137 6.58 8.97 16.65
CA THR A 137 7.08 10.11 17.46
C THR A 137 6.02 10.76 18.33
N HIS A 138 4.76 10.44 18.14
CA HIS A 138 3.66 11.16 18.79
C HIS A 138 3.28 10.66 20.21
N LEU A 139 3.92 9.62 20.71
CA LEU A 139 3.82 9.29 22.13
C LEU A 139 4.53 10.31 23.05
N THR A 140 5.35 11.18 22.47
CA THR A 140 6.11 12.18 23.21
C THR A 140 5.66 13.62 22.96
N LEU A 141 4.75 13.83 22.01
CA LEU A 141 4.20 15.15 21.76
C LEU A 141 2.85 15.27 22.47
N PRO A 142 2.64 16.32 23.26
CA PRO A 142 1.34 16.62 23.85
C PRO A 142 0.37 17.19 22.80
N THR A 143 0.54 16.88 21.58
CA THR A 143 -0.40 17.15 20.53
C THR A 143 -1.50 16.12 20.61
N ILE A 144 -2.25 16.30 21.56
CA ILE A 144 -3.56 15.77 21.52
C ILE A 144 -4.27 16.39 20.37
N LEU A 145 -4.58 15.59 19.48
CA LEU A 145 -5.71 15.77 18.62
C LEU A 145 -6.95 15.96 19.46
N LEU A 146 -7.25 17.19 19.68
CA LEU A 146 -8.60 17.61 19.89
C LEU A 146 -9.23 17.74 18.51
N VAL A 147 -9.83 16.68 18.06
CA VAL A 147 -10.82 16.69 16.98
C VAL A 147 -12.05 16.05 17.53
#